data_429c694f12b52ffba4fc062becfab101
#
_entry.id   429c694f12b52ffba4fc062becfab101
#
_cell.length_a   1.000
_cell.length_b   1.000
_cell.length_c   1.000
_cell.angle_alpha   90.00
_cell.angle_beta   90.00
_cell.angle_gamma   90.00
#
_symmetry.space_group_name_H-M   'P 1'
#
loop_
_entity.id
_entity.type
_entity.pdbx_description
1 polymer ?
#
loop_
_entity_poly.entity_id
_entity_poly.type
_entity_poly.pdbx_seq_one_letter_code
_entity_poly.pdbx_strand_id
1 'polypeptide(L)'
;MGESVFFCTFAPMYIRKRKNPSGSISVAAVVKRHGKSREVKIFGTADTDEEVSKLYADAQHWLQTNGNQLPIDFDDGRGREREETRRVVGNMDAVLLNGTQLLLGQVYDRIGFSLIPDEILRHLVIARVSQPRSKLATVAYLKSYYDEDVDLNHIYRYMDKLYNTQKDLVQQISVEHTRKILGGKVGLMFYDVTTLYFETSRTDVLREPGFSKDNKTAESQVVLGLLVSEGGYPLSYSLYNGSQYEGYTMIPMVDDFKQRFNLGNDFVVVADSGLMNAKNVKLLRDAKYKYVIGARIKSESKAIKEWILSWEKKDGEFIEYKRENGERLIVGYSAARAKKDAYNRERGVERLRKACKSGKLTKDQVNRRGYNKFLEISKDVDVVISEEKIAEDAKWDGLKGYVTNTDLPAKDAVDEYRGLWVVERAFRVSKGTLDMRPMFHFTERRIEAHVCVCFVAYKVYKELERIIAKAGIKMSVDKVLDIAKTITTVRVNMPQNHETYSKTLFLSEQQKAISPLFDLASLGVE
;
A
#
# COMPACT_ATOMS: atom_id res chain seq x y z
N MET A 1 41.71 32.52 30.22
CA MET A 1 42.20 31.74 31.38
C MET A 1 42.71 30.44 30.80
N GLY A 2 44.05 30.28 30.82
CA GLY A 2 44.73 29.18 30.20
C GLY A 2 44.70 27.95 31.10
N GLU A 3 44.19 26.85 30.59
CA GLU A 3 44.37 25.53 31.21
C GLU A 3 45.74 25.00 30.85
N SER A 4 46.61 24.96 31.88
CA SER A 4 47.91 24.31 31.76
C SER A 4 47.75 22.80 31.78
N VAL A 5 47.96 22.18 30.62
CA VAL A 5 48.06 20.74 30.47
C VAL A 5 49.38 20.27 31.12
N PHE A 6 49.28 19.65 32.29
CA PHE A 6 50.40 18.95 32.90
C PHE A 6 50.74 17.69 32.10
N PHE A 7 51.78 17.76 31.28
CA PHE A 7 52.42 16.56 30.72
C PHE A 7 53.27 15.88 31.81
N CYS A 8 52.73 14.82 32.41
CA CYS A 8 53.52 13.92 33.25
C CYS A 8 54.36 13.02 32.33
N THR A 9 55.59 13.43 32.05
CA THR A 9 56.56 12.59 31.35
C THR A 9 57.03 11.47 32.30
N PHE A 10 56.52 10.26 32.10
CA PHE A 10 57.06 9.06 32.77
C PHE A 10 58.45 8.77 32.26
N ALA A 11 59.44 8.82 33.13
CA ALA A 11 60.82 8.41 32.80
C ALA A 11 60.87 6.87 32.69
N PRO A 12 61.32 6.30 31.58
CA PRO A 12 61.37 4.85 31.42
C PRO A 12 62.32 4.22 32.44
N MET A 13 61.90 3.12 33.07
CA MET A 13 62.77 2.28 33.89
C MET A 13 63.67 1.46 32.97
N TYR A 14 64.93 1.34 33.30
CA TYR A 14 65.90 0.56 32.57
C TYR A 14 66.83 -0.21 33.52
N ILE A 15 67.48 -1.27 33.07
CA ILE A 15 68.44 -2.07 33.84
C ILE A 15 69.81 -1.46 33.65
N ARG A 16 70.49 -1.17 34.76
CA ARG A 16 71.84 -0.64 34.78
C ARG A 16 72.81 -1.71 35.35
N LYS A 17 73.87 -1.98 34.61
CA LYS A 17 75.06 -2.71 35.10
C LYS A 17 76.09 -1.69 35.55
N ARG A 18 76.60 -1.81 36.75
CA ARG A 18 77.63 -0.89 37.32
C ARG A 18 78.82 -1.72 37.80
N LYS A 19 80.01 -1.43 37.30
CA LYS A 19 81.22 -2.01 37.76
C LYS A 19 81.69 -1.32 39.09
N ASN A 20 81.92 -2.13 40.10
CA ASN A 20 82.38 -1.65 41.42
C ASN A 20 83.91 -1.56 41.47
N PRO A 21 84.47 -0.81 42.41
CA PRO A 21 85.92 -0.71 42.60
C PRO A 21 86.59 -2.08 42.87
N SER A 22 85.86 -3.02 43.43
CA SER A 22 86.29 -4.43 43.66
C SER A 22 86.39 -5.29 42.40
N GLY A 23 85.98 -4.82 41.23
CA GLY A 23 85.92 -5.56 40.00
C GLY A 23 84.58 -6.22 39.78
N SER A 24 83.74 -6.42 40.77
CA SER A 24 82.40 -6.99 40.68
C SER A 24 81.43 -6.06 39.95
N ILE A 25 80.36 -6.67 39.38
CA ILE A 25 79.30 -5.95 38.63
C ILE A 25 77.98 -6.05 39.39
N SER A 26 77.40 -4.90 39.72
CA SER A 26 76.08 -4.75 40.34
C SER A 26 75.02 -4.57 39.25
N VAL A 27 73.86 -5.25 39.37
CA VAL A 27 72.70 -5.11 38.48
C VAL A 27 71.53 -4.52 39.24
N ALA A 28 71.00 -3.43 38.74
CA ALA A 28 69.86 -2.73 39.35
C ALA A 28 68.89 -2.18 38.32
N ALA A 29 67.57 -2.14 38.66
CA ALA A 29 66.54 -1.40 37.93
C ALA A 29 66.57 0.07 38.38
N VAL A 30 66.62 0.99 37.43
CA VAL A 30 66.85 2.41 37.63
C VAL A 30 65.79 3.25 36.90
N VAL A 31 65.28 4.27 37.57
CA VAL A 31 64.42 5.32 36.96
C VAL A 31 65.21 6.64 36.86
N LYS A 32 65.12 7.27 35.68
CA LYS A 32 65.74 8.60 35.47
C LYS A 32 64.68 9.66 35.54
N ARG A 33 64.74 10.57 36.55
CA ARG A 33 63.87 11.73 36.67
C ARG A 33 64.68 13.01 36.81
N HIS A 34 64.35 14.05 36.06
CA HIS A 34 64.99 15.37 36.10
C HIS A 34 66.53 15.31 36.09
N GLY A 35 67.09 14.47 35.20
CA GLY A 35 68.54 14.31 35.05
C GLY A 35 69.23 13.45 36.12
N LYS A 36 68.55 13.08 37.22
CA LYS A 36 69.08 12.24 38.30
C LYS A 36 68.55 10.81 38.17
N SER A 37 69.42 9.82 38.28
CA SER A 37 69.07 8.39 38.28
C SER A 37 68.88 7.91 39.72
N ARG A 38 67.75 7.26 40.00
CA ARG A 38 67.45 6.61 41.29
C ARG A 38 67.31 5.10 41.10
N GLU A 39 68.02 4.32 41.91
CA GLU A 39 67.83 2.86 41.92
C GLU A 39 66.49 2.49 42.58
N VAL A 40 65.72 1.68 41.91
CA VAL A 40 64.41 1.20 42.36
C VAL A 40 64.52 -0.16 43.01
N LYS A 41 65.35 -1.06 42.44
CA LYS A 41 65.62 -2.38 42.99
C LYS A 41 67.02 -2.86 42.57
N ILE A 42 67.78 -3.41 43.52
CA ILE A 42 69.07 -4.02 43.29
C ILE A 42 68.85 -5.55 43.23
N PHE A 43 69.36 -6.23 42.21
CA PHE A 43 69.21 -7.66 42.01
C PHE A 43 70.38 -8.45 42.57
N GLY A 44 71.52 -7.81 42.73
CA GLY A 44 72.71 -8.37 43.32
C GLY A 44 74.01 -7.86 42.70
N THR A 45 75.11 -8.38 43.19
CA THR A 45 76.47 -8.13 42.69
C THR A 45 77.13 -9.46 42.44
N ALA A 46 77.82 -9.63 41.30
CA ALA A 46 78.48 -10.85 40.92
C ALA A 46 79.86 -10.55 40.32
N ASP A 47 80.74 -11.52 40.45
CA ASP A 47 82.15 -11.44 40.01
C ASP A 47 82.39 -12.18 38.68
N THR A 48 81.46 -13.07 38.27
CA THR A 48 81.54 -13.85 37.02
C THR A 48 80.49 -13.36 36.01
N ASP A 49 80.83 -13.48 34.71
CA ASP A 49 79.90 -13.06 33.61
C ASP A 49 78.66 -13.96 33.56
N GLU A 50 78.75 -15.21 34.01
CA GLU A 50 77.59 -16.10 34.07
C GLU A 50 76.58 -15.68 35.12
N GLU A 51 77.05 -15.33 36.33
CA GLU A 51 76.21 -14.82 37.42
C GLU A 51 75.62 -13.43 37.10
N VAL A 52 76.40 -12.55 36.47
CA VAL A 52 75.92 -11.24 35.98
C VAL A 52 74.80 -11.42 34.95
N SER A 53 74.95 -12.40 34.08
CA SER A 53 73.93 -12.74 33.07
C SER A 53 72.65 -13.24 33.71
N LYS A 54 72.74 -14.06 34.76
CA LYS A 54 71.60 -14.54 35.54
C LYS A 54 70.88 -13.40 36.26
N LEU A 55 71.63 -12.53 36.98
CA LEU A 55 71.08 -11.37 37.63
C LEU A 55 70.42 -10.39 36.63
N TYR A 56 70.96 -10.28 35.43
CA TYR A 56 70.40 -9.47 34.38
C TYR A 56 69.10 -10.03 33.83
N ALA A 57 69.03 -11.35 33.67
CA ALA A 57 67.80 -12.04 33.26
C ALA A 57 66.71 -11.91 34.32
N ASP A 58 67.05 -12.06 35.60
CA ASP A 58 66.12 -11.85 36.72
C ASP A 58 65.63 -10.38 36.77
N ALA A 59 66.50 -9.43 36.48
CA ALA A 59 66.14 -8.02 36.38
C ALA A 59 65.22 -7.72 35.19
N GLN A 60 65.47 -8.39 34.04
CA GLN A 60 64.58 -8.33 32.86
C GLN A 60 63.22 -8.92 33.17
N HIS A 61 63.17 -10.11 33.75
CA HIS A 61 61.92 -10.73 34.14
C HIS A 61 61.15 -9.86 35.17
N TRP A 62 61.85 -9.32 36.16
CA TRP A 62 61.24 -8.41 37.12
C TRP A 62 60.74 -7.13 36.45
N LEU A 63 61.48 -6.57 35.48
CA LEU A 63 61.06 -5.38 34.74
C LEU A 63 59.82 -5.65 33.89
N GLN A 64 59.76 -6.86 33.31
CA GLN A 64 58.58 -7.32 32.55
C GLN A 64 57.36 -7.58 33.45
N THR A 65 57.58 -8.14 34.66
CA THR A 65 56.49 -8.52 35.56
C THR A 65 56.08 -7.39 36.52
N ASN A 66 57.02 -6.49 36.91
CA ASN A 66 56.78 -5.44 37.88
C ASN A 66 57.07 -4.02 37.34
N GLY A 67 57.77 -3.88 36.22
CA GLY A 67 57.91 -2.65 35.47
C GLY A 67 56.66 -2.29 34.66
N ASN A 68 55.84 -3.28 34.41
CA ASN A 68 54.48 -3.17 33.88
C ASN A 68 53.42 -3.14 34.99
N GLN A 69 53.77 -2.93 36.23
CA GLN A 69 52.78 -2.49 37.21
C GLN A 69 52.35 -1.09 36.85
N LEU A 70 51.24 -1.09 36.23
CA LEU A 70 50.47 -0.06 35.62
C LEU A 70 51.05 0.37 34.24
N PRO A 71 50.62 -0.23 33.19
CA PRO A 71 49.96 0.62 32.28
C PRO A 71 48.84 1.23 33.17
N ILE A 72 49.01 2.41 33.69
CA ILE A 72 47.87 3.27 33.84
C ILE A 72 47.27 3.21 32.45
N ASP A 73 46.17 2.48 32.38
CA ASP A 73 45.39 2.40 31.19
C ASP A 73 44.91 3.83 30.95
N PHE A 74 45.69 4.60 30.21
CA PHE A 74 45.28 5.86 29.61
C PHE A 74 44.41 5.58 28.42
N ASP A 75 43.89 4.37 28.34
CA ASP A 75 42.68 4.07 27.64
C ASP A 75 41.57 4.69 28.52
N ASP A 76 41.24 5.95 28.20
CA ASP A 76 40.14 6.73 28.76
C ASP A 76 38.74 6.06 28.46
N GLY A 77 38.70 4.75 28.32
CA GLY A 77 37.55 3.95 27.87
C GLY A 77 37.34 4.00 26.36
N ARG A 78 37.89 4.99 25.67
CA ARG A 78 37.69 5.21 24.21
C ARG A 78 38.34 4.13 23.36
N GLY A 79 39.41 3.52 23.80
CA GLY A 79 40.06 2.40 23.11
C GLY A 79 39.20 1.14 23.19
N ARG A 80 38.65 0.84 24.37
CA ARG A 80 37.72 -0.30 24.54
C ARG A 80 36.42 -0.07 23.78
N GLU A 81 35.82 1.14 23.88
CA GLU A 81 34.64 1.51 23.10
C GLU A 81 34.87 1.39 21.59
N ARG A 82 36.04 1.82 21.10
CA ARG A 82 36.41 1.66 19.68
C ARG A 82 36.58 0.22 19.29
N GLU A 83 37.15 -0.63 20.12
CA GLU A 83 37.34 -2.05 19.86
C GLU A 83 36.02 -2.82 19.91
N GLU A 84 35.16 -2.53 20.88
CA GLU A 84 33.81 -3.06 20.97
C GLU A 84 32.96 -2.60 19.78
N THR A 85 33.04 -1.33 19.42
CA THR A 85 32.35 -0.79 18.23
C THR A 85 32.82 -1.50 16.95
N ARG A 86 34.14 -1.65 16.76
CA ARG A 86 34.71 -2.39 15.62
C ARG A 86 34.26 -3.83 15.60
N ARG A 87 34.16 -4.47 16.76
CA ARG A 87 33.71 -5.86 16.89
C ARG A 87 32.23 -5.99 16.51
N VAL A 88 31.36 -5.11 16.99
CA VAL A 88 29.95 -5.10 16.63
C VAL A 88 29.77 -4.82 15.13
N VAL A 89 30.43 -3.81 14.59
CA VAL A 89 30.36 -3.46 13.17
C VAL A 89 30.94 -4.56 12.29
N GLY A 90 32.06 -5.21 12.70
CA GLY A 90 32.68 -6.31 11.97
C GLY A 90 31.84 -7.59 11.93
N ASN A 91 30.90 -7.75 12.85
CA ASN A 91 30.00 -8.91 12.94
C ASN A 91 28.61 -8.61 12.39
N MET A 92 28.40 -7.46 11.74
CA MET A 92 27.16 -7.20 11.01
C MET A 92 27.03 -8.18 9.85
N ASP A 93 25.95 -8.95 9.87
CA ASP A 93 25.58 -9.93 8.86
C ASP A 93 24.73 -9.29 7.75
N ALA A 94 23.74 -8.47 8.14
CA ALA A 94 22.87 -7.80 7.19
C ALA A 94 22.36 -6.45 7.70
N VAL A 95 22.07 -5.58 6.74
CA VAL A 95 21.34 -4.31 6.93
C VAL A 95 20.17 -4.32 5.97
N LEU A 96 18.96 -4.55 6.48
CA LEU A 96 17.76 -4.75 5.69
C LEU A 96 16.87 -3.52 5.73
N LEU A 97 16.45 -3.02 4.58
CA LEU A 97 15.44 -1.96 4.44
C LEU A 97 14.04 -2.58 4.43
N ASN A 98 13.67 -3.24 5.51
CA ASN A 98 12.50 -4.12 5.59
C ASN A 98 11.31 -3.54 6.36
N GLY A 99 11.32 -2.25 6.70
CA GLY A 99 10.23 -1.65 7.47
C GLY A 99 8.84 -1.82 6.82
N THR A 100 8.75 -1.80 5.49
CA THR A 100 7.48 -2.09 4.80
C THR A 100 7.06 -3.55 4.95
N GLN A 101 8.00 -4.50 4.91
CA GLN A 101 7.73 -5.93 5.14
C GLN A 101 7.18 -6.15 6.56
N LEU A 102 7.81 -5.54 7.55
CA LEU A 102 7.41 -5.65 8.96
C LEU A 102 6.00 -5.07 9.16
N LEU A 103 5.76 -3.83 8.69
CA LEU A 103 4.47 -3.16 8.83
C LEU A 103 3.35 -3.91 8.11
N LEU A 104 3.54 -4.19 6.82
CA LEU A 104 2.51 -4.83 6.00
C LEU A 104 2.30 -6.30 6.39
N GLY A 105 3.35 -6.98 6.86
CA GLY A 105 3.27 -8.34 7.40
C GLY A 105 2.34 -8.41 8.61
N GLN A 106 2.49 -7.49 9.56
CA GLN A 106 1.60 -7.41 10.73
C GLN A 106 0.15 -7.10 10.35
N VAL A 107 -0.06 -6.24 9.33
CA VAL A 107 -1.40 -5.95 8.82
C VAL A 107 -2.02 -7.17 8.14
N TYR A 108 -1.23 -7.89 7.33
CA TYR A 108 -1.63 -9.14 6.68
C TYR A 108 -2.07 -10.20 7.70
N ASP A 109 -1.29 -10.38 8.77
CA ASP A 109 -1.58 -11.32 9.85
C ASP A 109 -2.83 -10.93 10.64
N ARG A 110 -3.00 -9.65 10.94
CA ARG A 110 -4.17 -9.10 11.64
C ARG A 110 -5.47 -9.31 10.87
N ILE A 111 -5.44 -9.28 9.54
CA ILE A 111 -6.59 -9.60 8.69
C ILE A 111 -6.92 -11.09 8.79
N GLY A 112 -5.95 -11.96 9.03
CA GLY A 112 -6.08 -13.40 9.11
C GLY A 112 -5.57 -14.14 7.87
N PHE A 113 -4.87 -13.46 6.96
CA PHE A 113 -4.32 -14.12 5.76
C PHE A 113 -3.19 -15.11 6.07
N SER A 114 -2.60 -15.08 7.26
CA SER A 114 -1.69 -16.10 7.78
C SER A 114 -2.32 -17.50 7.93
N LEU A 115 -3.66 -17.61 7.85
CA LEU A 115 -4.36 -18.88 7.73
C LEU A 115 -4.09 -19.61 6.40
N ILE A 116 -3.59 -18.90 5.40
CA ILE A 116 -3.13 -19.47 4.14
C ILE A 116 -1.68 -19.91 4.34
N PRO A 117 -1.40 -21.23 4.38
CA PRO A 117 -0.09 -21.75 4.77
C PRO A 117 0.92 -21.67 3.61
N ASP A 118 1.11 -20.50 3.03
CA ASP A 118 2.01 -20.30 1.89
C ASP A 118 2.59 -18.88 1.92
N GLU A 119 3.87 -18.78 2.27
CA GLU A 119 4.58 -17.50 2.38
C GLU A 119 4.67 -16.75 1.05
N ILE A 120 4.56 -17.44 -0.09
CA ILE A 120 4.63 -16.78 -1.41
C ILE A 120 3.48 -15.77 -1.57
N LEU A 121 2.28 -16.07 -1.07
CA LEU A 121 1.19 -15.09 -1.10
C LEU A 121 1.55 -13.83 -0.31
N ARG A 122 2.07 -14.02 0.91
CA ARG A 122 2.52 -12.93 1.77
C ARG A 122 3.55 -12.06 1.07
N HIS A 123 4.59 -12.66 0.51
CA HIS A 123 5.64 -11.95 -0.24
C HIS A 123 5.09 -11.19 -1.44
N LEU A 124 4.22 -11.82 -2.24
CA LEU A 124 3.62 -11.18 -3.41
C LEU A 124 2.73 -10.00 -3.03
N VAL A 125 1.95 -10.12 -1.96
CA VAL A 125 1.06 -9.07 -1.45
C VAL A 125 1.86 -7.89 -0.91
N ILE A 126 2.84 -8.14 -0.04
CA ILE A 126 3.68 -7.10 0.54
C ILE A 126 4.45 -6.36 -0.56
N ALA A 127 5.07 -7.09 -1.48
CA ALA A 127 5.76 -6.49 -2.61
C ALA A 127 4.81 -5.68 -3.51
N ARG A 128 3.57 -6.15 -3.70
CA ARG A 128 2.57 -5.43 -4.51
C ARG A 128 2.14 -4.11 -3.87
N VAL A 129 2.06 -4.03 -2.55
CA VAL A 129 1.73 -2.79 -1.84
C VAL A 129 2.93 -1.85 -1.74
N SER A 130 4.12 -2.38 -1.44
CA SER A 130 5.32 -1.57 -1.20
C SER A 130 6.00 -1.09 -2.48
N GLN A 131 6.12 -1.96 -3.47
CA GLN A 131 6.81 -1.70 -4.74
C GLN A 131 6.24 -2.58 -5.86
N PRO A 132 5.10 -2.19 -6.44
CA PRO A 132 4.45 -2.96 -7.49
C PRO A 132 5.34 -3.07 -8.74
N ARG A 133 5.69 -4.30 -9.13
CA ARG A 133 6.55 -4.62 -10.27
C ARG A 133 6.19 -5.97 -10.90
N SER A 134 6.89 -6.33 -11.99
CA SER A 134 6.80 -7.67 -12.59
C SER A 134 7.23 -8.76 -11.60
N LYS A 135 6.82 -10.00 -11.81
CA LYS A 135 7.20 -11.13 -10.93
C LYS A 135 8.72 -11.33 -10.87
N LEU A 136 9.41 -11.15 -12.00
CA LEU A 136 10.88 -11.22 -12.04
C LEU A 136 11.51 -10.10 -11.19
N ALA A 137 11.05 -8.87 -11.33
CA ALA A 137 11.56 -7.76 -10.53
C ALA A 137 11.16 -7.87 -9.05
N THR A 138 10.05 -8.56 -8.74
CA THR A 138 9.66 -8.87 -7.36
C THR A 138 10.64 -9.84 -6.71
N VAL A 139 11.12 -10.88 -7.41
CA VAL A 139 12.17 -11.78 -6.90
C VAL A 139 13.42 -11.00 -6.50
N ALA A 140 13.92 -10.14 -7.40
CA ALA A 140 15.08 -9.29 -7.11
C ALA A 140 14.85 -8.35 -5.92
N TYR A 141 13.65 -7.78 -5.82
CA TYR A 141 13.27 -6.91 -4.71
C TYR A 141 13.25 -7.66 -3.36
N LEU A 142 12.64 -8.84 -3.30
CA LEU A 142 12.58 -9.66 -2.09
C LEU A 142 14.00 -10.03 -1.61
N LYS A 143 14.88 -10.45 -2.52
CA LYS A 143 16.26 -10.78 -2.20
C LYS A 143 17.04 -9.57 -1.68
N SER A 144 16.96 -8.43 -2.36
CA SER A 144 17.78 -7.25 -2.06
C SER A 144 17.36 -6.51 -0.78
N TYR A 145 16.07 -6.50 -0.45
CA TYR A 145 15.53 -5.68 0.64
C TYR A 145 15.09 -6.49 1.86
N TYR A 146 14.69 -7.75 1.66
CA TYR A 146 14.11 -8.57 2.71
C TYR A 146 14.95 -9.82 3.03
N ASP A 147 16.01 -10.07 2.25
CA ASP A 147 16.84 -11.28 2.31
C ASP A 147 16.03 -12.57 2.08
N GLU A 148 14.96 -12.48 1.27
CA GLU A 148 14.10 -13.60 0.91
C GLU A 148 14.49 -14.17 -0.44
N ASP A 149 14.95 -15.42 -0.46
CA ASP A 149 15.35 -16.11 -1.69
C ASP A 149 14.19 -16.91 -2.27
N VAL A 150 13.48 -16.30 -3.23
CA VAL A 150 12.28 -16.87 -3.86
C VAL A 150 12.56 -17.16 -5.33
N ASP A 151 12.36 -18.41 -5.76
CA ASP A 151 12.47 -18.78 -7.17
C ASP A 151 11.25 -18.31 -7.98
N LEU A 152 11.49 -17.76 -9.18
CA LEU A 152 10.45 -17.28 -10.09
C LEU A 152 9.45 -18.39 -10.50
N ASN A 153 9.94 -19.61 -10.74
CA ASN A 153 9.08 -20.74 -11.10
C ASN A 153 8.21 -21.16 -9.90
N HIS A 154 8.70 -20.99 -8.68
CA HIS A 154 7.91 -21.21 -7.47
C HIS A 154 6.74 -20.21 -7.41
N ILE A 155 6.98 -18.94 -7.73
CA ILE A 155 5.90 -17.94 -7.82
C ILE A 155 4.84 -18.37 -8.85
N TYR A 156 5.24 -18.80 -10.04
CA TYR A 156 4.27 -19.21 -11.07
C TYR A 156 3.50 -20.48 -10.69
N ARG A 157 4.15 -21.47 -10.07
CA ARG A 157 3.47 -22.66 -9.54
C ARG A 157 2.49 -22.28 -8.43
N TYR A 158 2.90 -21.35 -7.56
CA TYR A 158 2.02 -20.86 -6.52
C TYR A 158 0.80 -20.11 -7.10
N MET A 159 0.96 -19.28 -8.12
CA MET A 159 -0.17 -18.62 -8.79
C MET A 159 -1.17 -19.63 -9.33
N ASP A 160 -0.72 -20.73 -9.93
CA ASP A 160 -1.59 -21.80 -10.39
C ASP A 160 -2.31 -22.50 -9.19
N LYS A 161 -1.64 -22.71 -8.05
CA LYS A 161 -2.22 -23.23 -6.81
C LYS A 161 -3.27 -22.26 -6.23
N LEU A 162 -2.93 -20.97 -6.15
CA LEU A 162 -3.84 -19.92 -5.65
C LEU A 162 -5.17 -19.92 -6.41
N TYR A 163 -5.10 -19.98 -7.74
CA TYR A 163 -6.29 -20.08 -8.60
C TYR A 163 -7.12 -21.32 -8.31
N ASN A 164 -6.48 -22.48 -8.25
CA ASN A 164 -7.19 -23.76 -8.16
C ASN A 164 -7.80 -24.03 -6.77
N THR A 165 -7.16 -23.57 -5.68
CA THR A 165 -7.49 -24.06 -4.33
C THR A 165 -7.64 -22.99 -3.25
N GLN A 166 -7.20 -21.74 -3.46
CA GLN A 166 -7.12 -20.77 -2.37
C GLN A 166 -7.89 -19.46 -2.60
N LYS A 167 -8.31 -19.17 -3.84
CA LYS A 167 -9.00 -17.90 -4.13
C LYS A 167 -10.30 -17.69 -3.34
N ASP A 168 -11.03 -18.76 -3.06
CA ASP A 168 -12.26 -18.68 -2.29
C ASP A 168 -11.98 -18.45 -0.80
N LEU A 169 -10.96 -19.11 -0.26
CA LEU A 169 -10.48 -18.88 1.11
C LEU A 169 -10.00 -17.43 1.30
N VAL A 170 -9.30 -16.87 0.32
CA VAL A 170 -8.90 -15.44 0.32
C VAL A 170 -10.11 -14.53 0.48
N GLN A 171 -11.17 -14.76 -0.29
CA GLN A 171 -12.38 -13.95 -0.21
C GLN A 171 -13.12 -14.17 1.12
N GLN A 172 -13.15 -15.41 1.60
CA GLN A 172 -13.74 -15.75 2.90
C GLN A 172 -13.06 -14.98 4.03
N ILE A 173 -11.72 -15.01 4.12
CA ILE A 173 -10.95 -14.27 5.11
C ILE A 173 -11.25 -12.75 5.01
N SER A 174 -11.32 -12.22 3.78
CA SER A 174 -11.63 -10.80 3.60
C SER A 174 -13.03 -10.43 4.12
N VAL A 175 -14.03 -11.27 3.86
CA VAL A 175 -15.42 -11.05 4.33
C VAL A 175 -15.50 -11.17 5.84
N GLU A 176 -14.92 -12.21 6.44
CA GLU A 176 -14.93 -12.43 7.88
C GLU A 176 -14.25 -11.28 8.65
N HIS A 177 -13.09 -10.83 8.16
CA HIS A 177 -12.43 -9.66 8.74
C HIS A 177 -13.30 -8.41 8.60
N THR A 178 -13.93 -8.19 7.44
CA THR A 178 -14.82 -7.03 7.23
C THR A 178 -16.02 -7.08 8.17
N ARG A 179 -16.65 -8.25 8.35
CA ARG A 179 -17.74 -8.42 9.32
C ARG A 179 -17.31 -8.04 10.74
N LYS A 180 -16.11 -8.48 11.18
CA LYS A 180 -15.58 -8.12 12.51
C LYS A 180 -15.43 -6.61 12.68
N ILE A 181 -14.95 -5.92 11.64
CA ILE A 181 -14.76 -4.46 11.69
C ILE A 181 -16.12 -3.73 11.75
N LEU A 182 -17.12 -4.24 11.03
CA LEU A 182 -18.45 -3.63 10.88
C LEU A 182 -19.45 -4.09 11.96
N GLY A 183 -19.00 -4.71 13.05
CA GLY A 183 -19.87 -5.13 14.15
C GLY A 183 -20.72 -6.37 13.88
N GLY A 184 -20.27 -7.24 12.96
CA GLY A 184 -20.85 -8.56 12.70
C GLY A 184 -21.70 -8.67 11.44
N LYS A 185 -22.13 -7.56 10.81
CA LYS A 185 -22.97 -7.56 9.60
C LYS A 185 -22.38 -6.69 8.49
N VAL A 186 -22.64 -7.08 7.26
CA VAL A 186 -22.40 -6.24 6.07
C VAL A 186 -23.77 -5.74 5.62
N GLY A 187 -24.14 -4.52 6.03
CA GLY A 187 -25.44 -3.93 5.74
C GLY A 187 -25.52 -3.27 4.38
N LEU A 188 -24.39 -2.84 3.84
CA LEU A 188 -24.31 -2.10 2.58
C LEU A 188 -23.19 -2.64 1.70
N MET A 189 -23.51 -2.88 0.43
CA MET A 189 -22.56 -3.36 -0.58
C MET A 189 -22.60 -2.48 -1.81
N PHE A 190 -21.44 -1.99 -2.20
CA PHE A 190 -21.25 -1.23 -3.44
C PHE A 190 -20.72 -2.14 -4.52
N TYR A 191 -21.37 -2.12 -5.66
CA TYR A 191 -20.95 -2.86 -6.84
C TYR A 191 -20.62 -1.91 -7.98
N ASP A 192 -19.47 -2.15 -8.59
CA ASP A 192 -19.10 -1.50 -9.85
C ASP A 192 -18.17 -2.43 -10.66
N VAL A 193 -17.99 -2.11 -11.94
CA VAL A 193 -17.12 -2.83 -12.84
C VAL A 193 -16.09 -1.92 -13.48
N THR A 194 -14.98 -2.54 -13.86
CA THR A 194 -13.94 -1.85 -14.61
C THR A 194 -13.31 -2.80 -15.63
N THR A 195 -12.61 -2.23 -16.62
CA THR A 195 -11.85 -3.00 -17.60
C THR A 195 -10.38 -3.02 -17.26
N LEU A 196 -9.73 -4.17 -17.47
CA LEU A 196 -8.29 -4.35 -17.37
C LEU A 196 -7.79 -4.76 -18.75
N TYR A 197 -7.00 -3.92 -19.38
CA TYR A 197 -6.48 -4.16 -20.73
C TYR A 197 -5.13 -4.89 -20.71
N PHE A 198 -4.85 -5.54 -21.83
CA PHE A 198 -3.57 -6.18 -22.13
C PHE A 198 -2.89 -5.40 -23.24
N GLU A 199 -1.57 -5.29 -23.20
CA GLU A 199 -0.81 -4.71 -24.33
C GLU A 199 -0.65 -5.74 -25.46
N THR A 200 -1.77 -6.28 -25.91
CA THR A 200 -1.85 -7.26 -27.00
C THR A 200 -3.26 -7.28 -27.60
N SER A 201 -3.35 -7.62 -28.88
CA SER A 201 -4.61 -7.86 -29.57
C SER A 201 -5.03 -9.34 -29.60
N ARG A 202 -4.23 -10.25 -28.97
CA ARG A 202 -4.57 -11.68 -28.92
C ARG A 202 -5.81 -11.91 -28.07
N THR A 203 -6.74 -12.69 -28.59
CA THR A 203 -8.01 -13.04 -27.96
C THR A 203 -8.02 -14.49 -27.49
N ASP A 204 -8.83 -14.79 -26.49
CA ASP A 204 -9.20 -16.13 -26.03
C ASP A 204 -10.59 -16.09 -25.37
N VAL A 205 -10.99 -17.15 -24.67
CA VAL A 205 -12.31 -17.25 -24.02
C VAL A 205 -12.56 -16.13 -23.02
N LEU A 206 -11.54 -15.62 -22.35
CA LEU A 206 -11.63 -14.55 -21.34
C LEU A 206 -11.26 -13.17 -21.90
N ARG A 207 -10.24 -13.11 -22.78
CA ARG A 207 -9.71 -11.87 -23.32
C ARG A 207 -10.30 -11.55 -24.68
N GLU A 208 -11.09 -10.52 -24.76
CA GLU A 208 -11.65 -9.99 -26.00
C GLU A 208 -11.62 -8.46 -26.01
N PRO A 209 -11.55 -7.82 -27.19
CA PRO A 209 -11.80 -6.40 -27.33
C PRO A 209 -13.23 -6.06 -26.91
N GLY A 210 -13.42 -4.90 -26.28
CA GLY A 210 -14.74 -4.49 -25.83
C GLY A 210 -14.82 -2.98 -25.56
N PHE A 211 -15.87 -2.57 -24.88
CA PHE A 211 -16.01 -1.18 -24.49
C PHE A 211 -14.93 -0.84 -23.44
N SER A 212 -13.98 0.00 -23.83
CA SER A 212 -12.87 0.40 -22.95
C SER A 212 -13.13 1.78 -22.35
N LYS A 213 -13.16 1.86 -21.02
CA LYS A 213 -13.20 3.16 -20.29
C LYS A 213 -11.91 3.97 -20.46
N ASP A 214 -10.85 3.34 -20.94
CA ASP A 214 -9.51 3.95 -21.15
C ASP A 214 -9.22 4.25 -22.63
N ASN A 215 -10.23 4.17 -23.51
CA ASN A 215 -10.13 4.35 -24.98
C ASN A 215 -9.16 3.35 -25.68
N LYS A 216 -8.92 2.19 -25.05
CA LYS A 216 -8.10 1.09 -25.56
C LYS A 216 -8.99 0.08 -26.29
N THR A 217 -9.56 0.46 -27.44
CA THR A 217 -10.57 -0.32 -28.15
C THR A 217 -10.00 -1.43 -29.04
N ALA A 218 -8.71 -1.36 -29.38
CA ALA A 218 -8.00 -2.34 -30.19
C ALA A 218 -7.34 -3.46 -29.36
N GLU A 219 -7.03 -3.17 -28.10
CA GLU A 219 -6.42 -4.13 -27.19
C GLU A 219 -7.47 -5.05 -26.56
N SER A 220 -7.08 -6.31 -26.34
CA SER A 220 -7.91 -7.24 -25.58
C SER A 220 -7.97 -6.81 -24.10
N GLN A 221 -9.09 -7.08 -23.47
CA GLN A 221 -9.37 -6.72 -22.10
C GLN A 221 -10.14 -7.83 -21.38
N VAL A 222 -10.27 -7.71 -20.07
CA VAL A 222 -11.21 -8.45 -19.22
C VAL A 222 -12.04 -7.46 -18.44
N VAL A 223 -13.26 -7.84 -18.07
CA VAL A 223 -14.13 -7.05 -17.20
C VAL A 223 -13.99 -7.57 -15.78
N LEU A 224 -13.64 -6.68 -14.84
CA LEU A 224 -13.55 -6.97 -13.41
C LEU A 224 -14.73 -6.36 -12.68
N GLY A 225 -15.57 -7.22 -12.08
CA GLY A 225 -16.58 -6.83 -11.11
C GLY A 225 -16.02 -6.85 -9.69
N LEU A 226 -16.35 -5.86 -8.87
CA LEU A 226 -15.89 -5.75 -7.50
C LEU A 226 -17.05 -5.41 -6.56
N LEU A 227 -17.19 -6.18 -5.48
CA LEU A 227 -18.04 -5.85 -4.34
C LEU A 227 -17.17 -5.30 -3.21
N VAL A 228 -17.57 -4.14 -2.68
CA VAL A 228 -16.97 -3.55 -1.48
C VAL A 228 -18.05 -3.21 -0.46
N SER A 229 -17.70 -3.26 0.82
CA SER A 229 -18.57 -2.83 1.90
C SER A 229 -18.55 -1.31 2.09
N GLU A 230 -19.37 -0.81 3.01
CA GLU A 230 -19.18 0.50 3.60
C GLU A 230 -17.73 0.66 4.09
N GLY A 231 -17.17 1.85 3.97
CA GLY A 231 -15.76 2.08 4.22
C GLY A 231 -14.81 1.57 3.12
N GLY A 232 -15.30 0.88 2.07
CA GLY A 232 -14.53 0.47 0.90
C GLY A 232 -13.66 -0.77 1.10
N TYR A 233 -14.01 -1.66 2.03
CA TYR A 233 -13.31 -2.94 2.18
C TYR A 233 -13.74 -3.93 1.08
N PRO A 234 -12.79 -4.54 0.35
CA PRO A 234 -13.13 -5.49 -0.69
C PRO A 234 -13.73 -6.76 -0.08
N LEU A 235 -14.88 -7.18 -0.62
CA LEU A 235 -15.62 -8.37 -0.18
C LEU A 235 -15.41 -9.53 -1.14
N SER A 236 -15.63 -9.28 -2.42
CA SER A 236 -15.55 -10.30 -3.47
C SER A 236 -15.23 -9.64 -4.81
N TYR A 237 -14.70 -10.43 -5.74
CA TYR A 237 -14.48 -10.03 -7.13
C TYR A 237 -14.82 -11.17 -8.08
N SER A 238 -15.13 -10.81 -9.33
CA SER A 238 -15.31 -11.76 -10.43
C SER A 238 -14.73 -11.20 -11.73
N LEU A 239 -14.15 -12.10 -12.54
CA LEU A 239 -13.69 -11.75 -13.88
C LEU A 239 -14.69 -12.26 -14.93
N TYR A 240 -14.91 -11.44 -15.93
CA TYR A 240 -15.79 -11.72 -17.06
C TYR A 240 -15.05 -11.48 -18.37
N ASN A 241 -15.54 -12.09 -19.44
CA ASN A 241 -15.02 -11.86 -20.78
C ASN A 241 -14.98 -10.38 -21.13
N GLY A 242 -13.94 -9.95 -21.84
CA GLY A 242 -13.69 -8.54 -22.17
C GLY A 242 -14.78 -7.86 -23.00
N SER A 243 -15.56 -8.62 -23.78
CA SER A 243 -16.72 -8.14 -24.54
C SER A 243 -18.02 -8.15 -23.74
N GLN A 244 -18.02 -8.71 -22.52
CA GLN A 244 -19.19 -8.83 -21.68
C GLN A 244 -19.84 -7.47 -21.40
N TYR A 245 -21.14 -7.36 -21.67
CA TYR A 245 -21.89 -6.16 -21.30
C TYR A 245 -21.96 -6.03 -19.78
N GLU A 246 -21.46 -4.91 -19.26
CA GLU A 246 -21.35 -4.64 -17.82
C GLU A 246 -22.66 -4.86 -17.05
N GLY A 247 -23.81 -4.59 -17.67
CA GLY A 247 -25.13 -4.77 -17.07
C GLY A 247 -25.51 -6.23 -16.75
N TYR A 248 -24.80 -7.23 -17.26
CA TYR A 248 -25.08 -8.65 -16.97
C TYR A 248 -24.20 -9.25 -15.88
N THR A 249 -23.30 -8.46 -15.30
CA THR A 249 -22.31 -8.96 -14.36
C THR A 249 -22.74 -8.87 -12.90
N MET A 250 -23.62 -7.92 -12.55
CA MET A 250 -23.96 -7.62 -11.16
C MET A 250 -24.76 -8.75 -10.49
N ILE A 251 -25.86 -9.20 -11.10
CA ILE A 251 -26.74 -10.19 -10.47
C ILE A 251 -26.03 -11.52 -10.19
N PRO A 252 -25.33 -12.13 -11.18
CA PRO A 252 -24.58 -13.36 -10.91
C PRO A 252 -23.58 -13.20 -9.78
N MET A 253 -22.93 -12.04 -9.66
CA MET A 253 -21.94 -11.79 -8.61
C MET A 253 -22.59 -11.64 -7.24
N VAL A 254 -23.71 -10.95 -7.13
CA VAL A 254 -24.43 -10.77 -5.85
C VAL A 254 -25.03 -12.10 -5.40
N ASP A 255 -25.58 -12.89 -6.31
CA ASP A 255 -26.15 -14.21 -6.03
C ASP A 255 -25.07 -15.20 -5.55
N ASP A 256 -23.94 -15.27 -6.27
CA ASP A 256 -22.79 -16.09 -5.89
C ASP A 256 -22.25 -15.68 -4.52
N PHE A 257 -22.10 -14.37 -4.28
CA PHE A 257 -21.63 -13.83 -3.00
C PHE A 257 -22.59 -14.21 -1.86
N LYS A 258 -23.89 -14.05 -2.06
CA LYS A 258 -24.91 -14.42 -1.08
C LYS A 258 -24.87 -15.90 -0.74
N GLN A 259 -24.76 -16.77 -1.74
CA GLN A 259 -24.70 -18.22 -1.56
C GLN A 259 -23.43 -18.65 -0.83
N ARG A 260 -22.26 -18.19 -1.27
CA ARG A 260 -20.98 -18.58 -0.67
C ARG A 260 -20.82 -18.15 0.78
N PHE A 261 -21.38 -17.00 1.16
CA PHE A 261 -21.24 -16.47 2.50
C PHE A 261 -22.49 -16.59 3.36
N ASN A 262 -23.48 -17.36 2.90
CA ASN A 262 -24.74 -17.62 3.58
C ASN A 262 -25.38 -16.35 4.16
N LEU A 263 -25.53 -15.33 3.30
CA LEU A 263 -26.10 -14.05 3.68
C LEU A 263 -27.65 -14.11 3.56
N GLY A 264 -28.34 -13.51 4.53
CA GLY A 264 -29.75 -13.16 4.39
C GLY A 264 -29.98 -12.09 3.33
N ASN A 265 -31.19 -11.56 3.24
CA ASN A 265 -31.52 -10.41 2.36
C ASN A 265 -31.41 -9.07 3.10
N ASP A 266 -30.69 -9.01 4.22
CA ASP A 266 -30.61 -7.83 5.11
C ASP A 266 -29.59 -6.79 4.65
N PHE A 267 -29.06 -6.93 3.44
CA PHE A 267 -28.12 -5.99 2.85
C PHE A 267 -28.76 -5.16 1.72
N VAL A 268 -28.24 -3.97 1.52
CA VAL A 268 -28.63 -3.07 0.42
C VAL A 268 -27.52 -3.07 -0.64
N VAL A 269 -27.87 -3.30 -1.88
CA VAL A 269 -26.96 -3.21 -3.03
C VAL A 269 -27.01 -1.80 -3.60
N VAL A 270 -25.86 -1.17 -3.74
CA VAL A 270 -25.73 0.15 -4.36
C VAL A 270 -24.93 0.03 -5.65
N ALA A 271 -25.47 0.53 -6.74
CA ALA A 271 -24.83 0.48 -8.06
C ALA A 271 -25.11 1.72 -8.91
N ASP A 272 -24.22 2.02 -9.87
CA ASP A 272 -24.43 3.16 -10.77
C ASP A 272 -25.49 2.89 -11.84
N SER A 273 -26.06 3.96 -12.34
CA SER A 273 -27.06 3.96 -13.45
C SER A 273 -26.54 3.33 -14.74
N GLY A 274 -25.21 3.29 -14.94
CA GLY A 274 -24.57 2.66 -16.09
C GLY A 274 -24.79 1.14 -16.16
N LEU A 275 -24.78 0.50 -14.98
CA LEU A 275 -24.97 -0.94 -14.82
C LEU A 275 -26.45 -1.38 -14.86
N MET A 276 -27.36 -0.41 -14.76
CA MET A 276 -28.77 -0.68 -14.56
C MET A 276 -29.59 -0.48 -15.83
N ASN A 277 -30.22 -1.56 -16.24
CA ASN A 277 -31.32 -1.59 -17.22
C ASN A 277 -32.58 -2.16 -16.54
N ALA A 278 -33.72 -1.99 -17.17
CA ALA A 278 -35.02 -2.46 -16.63
C ALA A 278 -34.99 -3.96 -16.26
N LYS A 279 -34.24 -4.79 -16.99
CA LYS A 279 -34.07 -6.21 -16.72
C LYS A 279 -33.35 -6.47 -15.41
N ASN A 280 -32.25 -5.74 -15.15
CA ASN A 280 -31.47 -5.90 -13.92
C ASN A 280 -32.28 -5.46 -12.69
N VAL A 281 -32.99 -4.35 -12.78
CA VAL A 281 -33.89 -3.88 -11.70
C VAL A 281 -34.97 -4.91 -11.40
N LYS A 282 -35.56 -5.50 -12.45
CA LYS A 282 -36.52 -6.59 -12.29
C LYS A 282 -35.92 -7.81 -11.59
N LEU A 283 -34.71 -8.24 -11.99
CA LEU A 283 -33.99 -9.37 -11.37
C LEU A 283 -33.69 -9.12 -9.90
N LEU A 284 -33.22 -7.91 -9.52
CA LEU A 284 -33.00 -7.54 -8.12
C LEU A 284 -34.29 -7.65 -7.30
N ARG A 285 -35.39 -7.15 -7.85
CA ARG A 285 -36.69 -7.20 -7.20
C ARG A 285 -37.21 -8.63 -7.07
N ASP A 286 -37.16 -9.42 -8.14
CA ASP A 286 -37.61 -10.81 -8.15
C ASP A 286 -36.80 -11.67 -7.15
N ALA A 287 -35.49 -11.39 -7.00
CA ALA A 287 -34.62 -11.99 -5.98
C ALA A 287 -34.82 -11.39 -4.58
N LYS A 288 -35.72 -10.42 -4.41
CA LYS A 288 -36.02 -9.73 -3.13
C LYS A 288 -34.82 -9.03 -2.51
N TYR A 289 -33.88 -8.56 -3.33
CA TYR A 289 -32.79 -7.71 -2.85
C TYR A 289 -33.26 -6.30 -2.58
N LYS A 290 -32.74 -5.70 -1.50
CA LYS A 290 -32.86 -4.25 -1.26
C LYS A 290 -31.79 -3.54 -2.08
N TYR A 291 -32.13 -2.39 -2.67
CA TYR A 291 -31.18 -1.64 -3.50
C TYR A 291 -31.42 -0.13 -3.48
N VAL A 292 -30.33 0.60 -3.77
CA VAL A 292 -30.36 2.03 -4.13
C VAL A 292 -29.51 2.19 -5.40
N ILE A 293 -30.13 2.70 -6.48
CA ILE A 293 -29.51 2.73 -7.80
C ILE A 293 -29.68 4.10 -8.42
N GLY A 294 -28.70 4.56 -9.21
CA GLY A 294 -28.85 5.78 -10.01
C GLY A 294 -29.95 5.64 -11.07
N ALA A 295 -30.85 6.61 -11.14
CA ALA A 295 -31.93 6.65 -12.11
C ALA A 295 -31.60 7.51 -13.33
N ARG A 296 -32.00 7.04 -14.53
CA ARG A 296 -31.92 7.82 -15.78
C ARG A 296 -33.18 8.66 -15.96
N ILE A 297 -33.34 9.71 -15.13
CA ILE A 297 -34.57 10.54 -15.08
C ILE A 297 -34.97 11.14 -16.42
N LYS A 298 -34.01 11.43 -17.31
CA LYS A 298 -34.31 11.92 -18.68
C LYS A 298 -34.94 10.85 -19.59
N SER A 299 -34.90 9.56 -19.18
CA SER A 299 -35.47 8.42 -19.92
C SER A 299 -36.81 7.95 -19.33
N GLU A 300 -37.30 8.59 -18.28
CA GLU A 300 -38.60 8.29 -17.68
C GLU A 300 -39.78 8.62 -18.61
N SER A 301 -40.99 8.17 -18.25
CA SER A 301 -42.22 8.48 -18.98
C SER A 301 -42.47 9.98 -19.03
N LYS A 302 -43.29 10.43 -19.98
CA LYS A 302 -43.62 11.86 -20.16
C LYS A 302 -44.21 12.44 -18.88
N ALA A 303 -45.15 11.74 -18.26
CA ALA A 303 -45.81 12.16 -17.02
C ALA A 303 -44.78 12.34 -15.85
N ILE A 304 -43.86 11.42 -15.67
CA ILE A 304 -42.82 11.52 -14.63
C ILE A 304 -41.87 12.67 -14.94
N LYS A 305 -41.49 12.89 -16.20
CA LYS A 305 -40.64 14.03 -16.58
C LYS A 305 -41.31 15.35 -16.33
N GLU A 306 -42.60 15.50 -16.65
CA GLU A 306 -43.39 16.70 -16.37
C GLU A 306 -43.50 16.93 -14.86
N TRP A 307 -43.73 15.87 -14.07
CA TRP A 307 -43.76 15.95 -12.62
C TRP A 307 -42.41 16.40 -12.05
N ILE A 308 -41.28 15.87 -12.52
CA ILE A 308 -39.95 16.29 -12.09
C ILE A 308 -39.71 17.77 -12.41
N LEU A 309 -40.06 18.20 -13.62
CA LEU A 309 -39.78 19.57 -14.09
C LEU A 309 -40.74 20.61 -13.53
N SER A 310 -41.93 20.22 -13.03
CA SER A 310 -42.85 21.13 -12.35
C SER A 310 -42.47 21.47 -10.92
N TRP A 311 -41.48 20.71 -10.37
CA TRP A 311 -41.01 20.95 -9.01
C TRP A 311 -40.23 22.27 -8.87
N GLU A 312 -40.55 23.08 -7.85
CA GLU A 312 -39.76 24.23 -7.44
C GLU A 312 -38.46 23.74 -6.77
N LYS A 313 -37.34 23.82 -7.47
CA LYS A 313 -36.06 23.25 -7.08
C LYS A 313 -35.39 24.07 -5.99
N LYS A 314 -35.19 23.50 -4.80
CA LYS A 314 -34.40 24.09 -3.72
C LYS A 314 -33.16 23.25 -3.43
N ASP A 315 -32.03 23.90 -3.16
CA ASP A 315 -30.75 23.22 -2.94
C ASP A 315 -30.81 22.27 -1.76
N GLY A 316 -30.43 21.03 -2.00
CA GLY A 316 -30.41 19.96 -0.99
C GLY A 316 -31.74 19.27 -0.73
N GLU A 317 -32.84 19.69 -1.35
CA GLU A 317 -34.15 19.05 -1.21
C GLU A 317 -34.34 17.87 -2.15
N PHE A 318 -35.30 17.01 -1.81
CA PHE A 318 -35.69 15.82 -2.55
C PHE A 318 -37.19 15.74 -2.73
N ILE A 319 -37.64 15.20 -3.89
CA ILE A 319 -39.00 14.77 -4.13
C ILE A 319 -39.04 13.27 -4.39
N GLU A 320 -40.15 12.65 -4.04
CA GLU A 320 -40.35 11.21 -4.18
C GLU A 320 -41.60 10.89 -5.01
N TYR A 321 -41.43 9.95 -5.97
CA TYR A 321 -42.53 9.39 -6.74
C TYR A 321 -42.62 7.88 -6.44
N LYS A 322 -43.73 7.45 -5.86
CA LYS A 322 -44.03 6.03 -5.62
C LYS A 322 -44.55 5.38 -6.89
N ARG A 323 -43.89 4.29 -7.31
CA ARG A 323 -44.29 3.49 -8.46
C ARG A 323 -45.25 2.39 -8.03
N GLU A 324 -46.09 1.93 -8.96
CA GLU A 324 -47.05 0.83 -8.72
C GLU A 324 -46.38 -0.49 -8.27
N ASN A 325 -45.14 -0.72 -8.68
CA ASN A 325 -44.36 -1.91 -8.34
C ASN A 325 -43.69 -1.84 -6.96
N GLY A 326 -44.00 -0.84 -6.14
CA GLY A 326 -43.45 -0.66 -4.79
C GLY A 326 -42.11 0.05 -4.75
N GLU A 327 -41.52 0.40 -5.89
CA GLU A 327 -40.28 1.21 -5.94
C GLU A 327 -40.57 2.70 -5.68
N ARG A 328 -39.57 3.42 -5.20
CA ARG A 328 -39.58 4.87 -5.08
C ARG A 328 -38.53 5.47 -6.02
N LEU A 329 -38.93 6.44 -6.82
CA LEU A 329 -38.03 7.31 -7.54
C LEU A 329 -37.79 8.56 -6.68
N ILE A 330 -36.57 8.74 -6.23
CA ILE A 330 -36.14 9.92 -5.46
C ILE A 330 -35.40 10.83 -6.44
N VAL A 331 -35.76 12.09 -6.51
CA VAL A 331 -35.07 13.09 -7.33
C VAL A 331 -34.61 14.23 -6.43
N GLY A 332 -33.32 14.48 -6.43
CA GLY A 332 -32.69 15.55 -5.67
C GLY A 332 -32.17 16.65 -6.57
N TYR A 333 -32.10 17.86 -6.03
CA TYR A 333 -31.50 19.01 -6.68
C TYR A 333 -30.25 19.50 -5.93
N SER A 334 -29.24 19.90 -6.68
CA SER A 334 -28.04 20.55 -6.13
C SER A 334 -27.64 21.74 -6.99
N ALA A 335 -27.58 22.91 -6.38
CA ALA A 335 -27.15 24.15 -7.05
C ALA A 335 -25.70 24.10 -7.51
N ALA A 336 -24.81 23.45 -6.73
CA ALA A 336 -23.42 23.25 -7.13
C ALA A 336 -23.31 22.36 -8.37
N ARG A 337 -24.13 21.30 -8.44
CA ARG A 337 -24.22 20.42 -9.61
C ARG A 337 -24.81 21.18 -10.81
N ALA A 338 -25.84 21.99 -10.62
CA ALA A 338 -26.44 22.80 -11.69
C ALA A 338 -25.42 23.73 -12.35
N LYS A 339 -24.62 24.42 -11.54
CA LYS A 339 -23.50 25.24 -12.05
C LYS A 339 -22.50 24.45 -12.88
N LYS A 340 -22.14 23.24 -12.40
CA LYS A 340 -21.22 22.35 -13.12
C LYS A 340 -21.81 21.83 -14.43
N ASP A 341 -23.09 21.45 -14.42
CA ASP A 341 -23.79 20.96 -15.61
C ASP A 341 -23.90 22.05 -16.67
N ALA A 342 -24.31 23.29 -16.28
CA ALA A 342 -24.35 24.46 -17.15
C ALA A 342 -22.98 24.79 -17.75
N TYR A 343 -21.93 24.84 -16.93
CA TYR A 343 -20.55 25.10 -17.38
C TYR A 343 -20.06 24.05 -18.39
N ASN A 344 -20.29 22.77 -18.10
CA ASN A 344 -19.89 21.69 -19.00
C ASN A 344 -20.64 21.76 -20.33
N ARG A 345 -21.95 22.07 -20.31
CA ARG A 345 -22.78 22.26 -21.51
C ARG A 345 -22.26 23.41 -22.35
N GLU A 346 -22.02 24.57 -21.73
CA GLU A 346 -21.50 25.77 -22.42
C GLU A 346 -20.16 25.45 -23.13
N ARG A 347 -19.19 24.83 -22.42
CA ARG A 347 -17.93 24.40 -23.02
C ARG A 347 -18.11 23.42 -24.18
N GLY A 348 -19.08 22.50 -24.04
CA GLY A 348 -19.39 21.53 -25.10
C GLY A 348 -19.98 22.21 -26.34
N VAL A 349 -20.94 23.11 -26.13
CA VAL A 349 -21.58 23.90 -27.18
C VAL A 349 -20.57 24.82 -27.88
N GLU A 350 -19.66 25.45 -27.13
CA GLU A 350 -18.62 26.30 -27.72
C GLU A 350 -17.70 25.49 -28.66
N ARG A 351 -17.33 24.26 -28.29
CA ARG A 351 -16.57 23.36 -29.18
C ARG A 351 -17.35 23.03 -30.45
N LEU A 352 -18.66 22.76 -30.33
CA LEU A 352 -19.50 22.52 -31.48
C LEU A 352 -19.61 23.78 -32.38
N ARG A 353 -19.79 24.98 -31.80
CA ARG A 353 -19.80 26.25 -32.57
C ARG A 353 -18.51 26.48 -33.34
N LYS A 354 -17.34 26.16 -32.72
CA LYS A 354 -16.05 26.24 -33.42
C LYS A 354 -15.96 25.21 -34.56
N ALA A 355 -16.47 23.99 -34.35
CA ALA A 355 -16.47 22.95 -35.36
C ALA A 355 -17.44 23.27 -36.51
N CYS A 356 -18.63 23.84 -36.24
CA CYS A 356 -19.53 24.36 -37.28
C CYS A 356 -18.85 25.42 -38.15
N LYS A 357 -18.25 26.45 -37.51
CA LYS A 357 -17.57 27.54 -38.23
C LYS A 357 -16.43 27.09 -39.10
N SER A 358 -15.74 26.01 -38.73
CA SER A 358 -14.62 25.45 -39.49
C SER A 358 -15.05 24.41 -40.56
N GLY A 359 -16.35 24.20 -40.80
CA GLY A 359 -16.87 23.24 -41.76
C GLY A 359 -16.51 21.76 -41.48
N LYS A 360 -16.08 21.46 -40.25
CA LYS A 360 -15.62 20.10 -39.87
C LYS A 360 -16.73 19.14 -39.46
N LEU A 361 -17.97 19.63 -39.30
CA LEU A 361 -19.11 18.78 -38.93
C LEU A 361 -19.73 18.12 -40.14
N THR A 362 -19.87 16.82 -40.08
CA THR A 362 -20.54 15.99 -41.08
C THR A 362 -21.90 15.52 -40.57
N LYS A 363 -22.80 15.11 -41.50
CA LYS A 363 -24.13 14.58 -41.16
C LYS A 363 -24.07 13.36 -40.24
N ASP A 364 -23.06 12.52 -40.36
CA ASP A 364 -22.83 11.33 -39.50
C ASP A 364 -22.61 11.68 -38.04
N GLN A 365 -22.20 12.92 -37.75
CA GLN A 365 -22.01 13.42 -36.39
C GLN A 365 -23.32 13.88 -35.72
N VAL A 366 -24.42 13.98 -36.47
CA VAL A 366 -25.74 14.27 -35.89
C VAL A 366 -26.28 13.01 -35.23
N ASN A 367 -25.98 12.85 -33.95
CA ASN A 367 -26.37 11.68 -33.17
C ASN A 367 -26.71 12.08 -31.72
N ARG A 368 -27.16 11.11 -30.89
CA ARG A 368 -27.56 11.36 -29.50
C ARG A 368 -26.38 11.26 -28.49
N ARG A 369 -25.14 11.15 -28.94
CA ARG A 369 -23.98 10.92 -28.07
C ARG A 369 -23.31 12.22 -27.65
N GLY A 370 -22.99 12.36 -26.38
CA GLY A 370 -22.28 13.51 -25.84
C GLY A 370 -22.96 14.85 -26.18
N TYR A 371 -22.20 15.80 -26.68
CA TYR A 371 -22.71 17.11 -27.09
C TYR A 371 -23.30 17.10 -28.50
N ASN A 372 -23.05 16.09 -29.32
CA ASN A 372 -23.61 15.95 -30.66
C ASN A 372 -25.15 15.85 -30.63
N LYS A 373 -25.74 15.53 -29.46
CA LYS A 373 -27.20 15.59 -29.22
C LYS A 373 -27.82 16.96 -29.50
N PHE A 374 -27.02 18.05 -29.50
CA PHE A 374 -27.46 19.40 -29.81
C PHE A 374 -27.42 19.75 -31.30
N LEU A 375 -26.86 18.84 -32.14
CA LEU A 375 -26.83 19.02 -33.57
C LEU A 375 -28.17 18.58 -34.20
N GLU A 376 -28.53 19.28 -35.28
CA GLU A 376 -29.65 18.91 -36.15
C GLU A 376 -29.30 19.24 -37.60
N ILE A 377 -30.07 18.68 -38.54
CA ILE A 377 -29.95 18.98 -39.95
C ILE A 377 -31.00 20.04 -40.29
N SER A 378 -30.58 21.19 -40.80
CA SER A 378 -31.47 22.26 -41.26
C SER A 378 -32.26 21.86 -42.53
N LYS A 379 -33.23 22.68 -42.89
CA LYS A 379 -33.97 22.50 -44.17
C LYS A 379 -33.04 22.55 -45.39
N ASP A 380 -31.97 23.32 -45.32
CA ASP A 380 -30.97 23.44 -46.39
C ASP A 380 -29.91 22.34 -46.34
N VAL A 381 -30.14 21.29 -45.52
CA VAL A 381 -29.28 20.09 -45.38
C VAL A 381 -27.92 20.37 -44.70
N ASP A 382 -27.78 21.54 -44.04
CA ASP A 382 -26.60 21.89 -43.25
C ASP A 382 -26.71 21.37 -41.79
N VAL A 383 -25.55 21.08 -41.17
CA VAL A 383 -25.50 20.73 -39.75
C VAL A 383 -25.48 22.00 -38.90
N VAL A 384 -26.54 22.20 -38.11
CA VAL A 384 -26.71 23.37 -37.25
C VAL A 384 -26.85 22.97 -35.78
N ILE A 385 -26.59 23.92 -34.89
CA ILE A 385 -26.79 23.76 -33.45
C ILE A 385 -28.19 24.20 -33.07
N SER A 386 -28.95 23.32 -32.43
CA SER A 386 -30.29 23.61 -31.96
C SER A 386 -30.27 24.25 -30.58
N GLU A 387 -30.59 25.54 -30.49
CA GLU A 387 -30.72 26.28 -29.24
C GLU A 387 -31.91 25.75 -28.41
N GLU A 388 -32.97 25.23 -29.07
CA GLU A 388 -34.09 24.59 -28.40
C GLU A 388 -33.65 23.34 -27.61
N LYS A 389 -32.85 22.46 -28.22
CA LYS A 389 -32.31 21.26 -27.54
C LYS A 389 -31.39 21.64 -26.39
N ILE A 390 -30.65 22.76 -26.49
CA ILE A 390 -29.78 23.26 -25.41
C ILE A 390 -30.67 23.74 -24.25
N ALA A 391 -31.72 24.50 -24.54
CA ALA A 391 -32.64 25.01 -23.53
C ALA A 391 -33.42 23.88 -22.83
N GLU A 392 -33.85 22.86 -23.57
CA GLU A 392 -34.49 21.67 -23.00
C GLU A 392 -33.54 20.88 -22.09
N ASP A 393 -32.28 20.72 -22.50
CA ASP A 393 -31.28 20.05 -21.67
C ASP A 393 -30.98 20.82 -20.37
N ALA A 394 -31.01 22.15 -20.41
CA ALA A 394 -30.77 23.04 -19.27
C ALA A 394 -31.81 22.90 -18.15
N LYS A 395 -33.04 22.51 -18.46
CA LYS A 395 -34.10 22.28 -17.46
C LYS A 395 -33.71 21.17 -16.44
N TRP A 396 -32.79 20.29 -16.82
CA TRP A 396 -32.34 19.16 -16.02
C TRP A 396 -31.09 19.44 -15.20
N ASP A 397 -30.53 20.64 -15.25
CA ASP A 397 -29.32 20.99 -14.52
C ASP A 397 -29.52 20.83 -13.01
N GLY A 398 -28.55 20.25 -12.36
CA GLY A 398 -28.55 20.01 -10.92
C GLY A 398 -29.40 18.83 -10.45
N LEU A 399 -30.26 18.27 -11.32
CA LEU A 399 -31.13 17.15 -10.97
C LEU A 399 -30.36 15.81 -11.04
N LYS A 400 -30.57 14.97 -10.04
CA LYS A 400 -30.11 13.58 -10.03
C LYS A 400 -31.19 12.69 -9.45
N GLY A 401 -31.45 11.56 -10.12
CA GLY A 401 -32.45 10.60 -9.68
C GLY A 401 -31.85 9.33 -9.12
N TYR A 402 -32.63 8.68 -8.26
CA TYR A 402 -32.30 7.41 -7.61
C TYR A 402 -33.55 6.55 -7.56
N VAL A 403 -33.43 5.25 -7.75
CA VAL A 403 -34.50 4.28 -7.57
C VAL A 403 -34.16 3.37 -6.42
N THR A 404 -35.10 3.15 -5.53
CA THR A 404 -34.94 2.26 -4.37
C THR A 404 -36.23 1.52 -4.05
N ASN A 405 -36.09 0.33 -3.48
CA ASN A 405 -37.16 -0.45 -2.85
C ASN A 405 -36.98 -0.56 -1.33
N THR A 406 -36.07 0.23 -0.75
CA THR A 406 -35.87 0.33 0.70
C THR A 406 -36.91 1.25 1.33
N ASP A 407 -37.15 1.13 2.63
CA ASP A 407 -38.00 2.03 3.41
C ASP A 407 -37.22 3.22 4.02
N LEU A 408 -35.93 3.37 3.63
CA LEU A 408 -35.07 4.44 4.13
C LEU A 408 -35.65 5.82 3.76
N PRO A 409 -35.52 6.83 4.63
CA PRO A 409 -35.78 8.22 4.24
C PRO A 409 -35.02 8.62 2.97
N ALA A 410 -35.58 9.52 2.13
CA ALA A 410 -34.95 9.91 0.86
C ALA A 410 -33.50 10.37 1.03
N LYS A 411 -33.24 11.16 2.07
CA LYS A 411 -31.89 11.64 2.39
C LYS A 411 -30.93 10.49 2.64
N ASP A 412 -31.32 9.51 3.46
CA ASP A 412 -30.46 8.38 3.84
C ASP A 412 -30.18 7.49 2.63
N ALA A 413 -31.19 7.19 1.80
CA ALA A 413 -31.02 6.46 0.55
C ALA A 413 -30.05 7.18 -0.42
N VAL A 414 -30.10 8.50 -0.49
CA VAL A 414 -29.19 9.28 -1.33
C VAL A 414 -27.77 9.31 -0.73
N ASP A 415 -27.64 9.38 0.59
CA ASP A 415 -26.35 9.36 1.26
C ASP A 415 -25.68 7.98 1.12
N GLU A 416 -26.45 6.87 1.19
CA GLU A 416 -25.95 5.53 0.81
C GLU A 416 -25.45 5.51 -0.63
N TYR A 417 -26.21 6.03 -1.58
CA TYR A 417 -25.75 6.11 -2.98
C TYR A 417 -24.49 6.96 -3.13
N ARG A 418 -24.37 8.05 -2.39
CA ARG A 418 -23.15 8.86 -2.40
C ARG A 418 -21.92 8.07 -1.98
N GLY A 419 -22.08 7.04 -1.15
CA GLY A 419 -21.04 6.12 -0.76
C GLY A 419 -20.43 5.34 -1.95
N LEU A 420 -21.02 5.32 -3.12
CA LEU A 420 -20.52 4.60 -4.31
C LEU A 420 -19.09 5.01 -4.73
N TRP A 421 -18.65 6.22 -4.37
CA TRP A 421 -17.28 6.66 -4.62
C TRP A 421 -16.21 5.73 -4.00
N VAL A 422 -16.57 4.92 -2.98
CA VAL A 422 -15.62 4.01 -2.33
C VAL A 422 -15.17 2.88 -3.26
N VAL A 423 -16.07 2.36 -4.13
CA VAL A 423 -15.68 1.35 -5.12
C VAL A 423 -14.89 1.96 -6.28
N GLU A 424 -15.22 3.18 -6.70
CA GLU A 424 -14.42 3.93 -7.66
C GLU A 424 -12.99 4.17 -7.14
N ARG A 425 -12.86 4.51 -5.85
CA ARG A 425 -11.58 4.64 -5.17
C ARG A 425 -10.84 3.32 -5.11
N ALA A 426 -11.53 2.20 -4.84
CA ALA A 426 -10.95 0.87 -4.84
C ALA A 426 -10.29 0.56 -6.20
N PHE A 427 -10.98 0.83 -7.30
CA PHE A 427 -10.41 0.67 -8.63
C PHE A 427 -9.23 1.61 -8.91
N ARG A 428 -9.32 2.86 -8.44
CA ARG A 428 -8.22 3.83 -8.61
C ARG A 428 -6.95 3.36 -7.89
N VAL A 429 -7.05 2.91 -6.65
CA VAL A 429 -5.92 2.37 -5.89
C VAL A 429 -5.40 1.09 -6.55
N SER A 430 -6.28 0.16 -6.90
CA SER A 430 -5.88 -1.11 -7.53
C SER A 430 -5.17 -0.92 -8.87
N LYS A 431 -5.68 -0.03 -9.72
CA LYS A 431 -5.12 0.24 -11.05
C LYS A 431 -3.87 1.11 -11.04
N GLY A 432 -3.81 2.09 -10.13
CA GLY A 432 -2.70 3.05 -10.02
C GLY A 432 -1.68 2.64 -8.97
N THR A 433 -2.04 2.75 -7.68
CA THR A 433 -1.08 2.50 -6.58
C THR A 433 -0.59 1.06 -6.54
N LEU A 434 -1.47 0.08 -6.82
CA LEU A 434 -1.11 -1.34 -6.83
C LEU A 434 -0.74 -1.88 -8.22
N ASP A 435 -0.71 -1.04 -9.23
CA ASP A 435 -0.27 -1.35 -10.60
C ASP A 435 -0.88 -2.67 -11.16
N MET A 436 -2.21 -2.84 -10.98
CA MET A 436 -2.92 -4.02 -11.46
C MET A 436 -2.89 -4.12 -12.99
N ARG A 437 -2.69 -3.00 -13.69
CA ARG A 437 -2.60 -2.90 -15.15
C ARG A 437 -1.38 -2.07 -15.60
N PRO A 438 -0.83 -2.32 -16.81
CA PRO A 438 -1.28 -3.30 -17.79
C PRO A 438 -1.03 -4.73 -17.34
N MET A 439 -1.85 -5.67 -17.89
CA MET A 439 -1.81 -7.07 -17.53
C MET A 439 -0.80 -7.82 -18.42
N PHE A 440 0.18 -8.51 -17.81
CA PHE A 440 1.23 -9.24 -18.53
C PHE A 440 1.08 -10.77 -18.44
N HIS A 441 0.00 -11.27 -17.87
CA HIS A 441 -0.31 -12.69 -17.80
C HIS A 441 -1.20 -13.10 -18.96
N PHE A 442 -0.99 -14.31 -19.53
CA PHE A 442 -1.64 -14.74 -20.75
C PHE A 442 -2.57 -15.95 -20.58
N THR A 443 -2.56 -16.61 -19.44
CA THR A 443 -3.48 -17.72 -19.14
C THR A 443 -4.51 -17.26 -18.12
N GLU A 444 -5.75 -17.71 -18.27
CA GLU A 444 -6.85 -17.41 -17.34
C GLU A 444 -6.44 -17.61 -15.87
N ARG A 445 -5.85 -18.77 -15.55
CA ARG A 445 -5.39 -19.07 -14.18
C ARG A 445 -4.46 -18.01 -13.62
N ARG A 446 -3.50 -17.53 -14.41
CA ARG A 446 -2.53 -16.53 -13.95
C ARG A 446 -3.09 -15.12 -13.96
N ILE A 447 -4.04 -14.81 -14.84
CA ILE A 447 -4.80 -13.56 -14.84
C ILE A 447 -5.60 -13.47 -13.53
N GLU A 448 -6.38 -14.51 -13.23
CA GLU A 448 -7.17 -14.55 -11.98
C GLU A 448 -6.28 -14.53 -10.73
N ALA A 449 -5.20 -15.30 -10.70
CA ALA A 449 -4.27 -15.29 -9.57
C ALA A 449 -3.64 -13.91 -9.36
N HIS A 450 -3.31 -13.19 -10.44
CA HIS A 450 -2.81 -11.82 -10.35
C HIS A 450 -3.85 -10.87 -9.76
N VAL A 451 -5.10 -10.95 -10.22
CA VAL A 451 -6.21 -10.17 -9.67
C VAL A 451 -6.44 -10.51 -8.20
N CYS A 452 -6.35 -11.80 -7.83
CA CYS A 452 -6.45 -12.25 -6.44
C CYS A 452 -5.36 -11.63 -5.55
N VAL A 453 -4.10 -11.64 -5.99
CA VAL A 453 -3.00 -10.96 -5.27
C VAL A 453 -3.27 -9.47 -5.10
N CYS A 454 -3.77 -8.79 -6.15
CA CYS A 454 -4.12 -7.38 -6.08
C CYS A 454 -5.32 -7.10 -5.16
N PHE A 455 -6.31 -8.02 -5.12
CA PHE A 455 -7.44 -7.96 -4.19
C PHE A 455 -6.96 -8.03 -2.73
N VAL A 456 -6.08 -8.97 -2.40
CA VAL A 456 -5.47 -9.07 -1.07
C VAL A 456 -4.63 -7.83 -0.76
N ALA A 457 -3.83 -7.36 -1.71
CA ALA A 457 -3.03 -6.14 -1.56
C ALA A 457 -3.90 -4.91 -1.26
N TYR A 458 -5.05 -4.78 -1.96
CA TYR A 458 -6.00 -3.72 -1.67
C TYR A 458 -6.64 -3.86 -0.28
N LYS A 459 -6.94 -5.09 0.16
CA LYS A 459 -7.43 -5.35 1.52
C LYS A 459 -6.43 -4.92 2.58
N VAL A 460 -5.16 -5.25 2.40
CA VAL A 460 -4.06 -4.84 3.30
C VAL A 460 -3.90 -3.31 3.30
N TYR A 461 -3.93 -2.68 2.12
CA TYR A 461 -3.88 -1.22 1.99
C TYR A 461 -5.02 -0.53 2.77
N LYS A 462 -6.25 -1.03 2.64
CA LYS A 462 -7.43 -0.50 3.35
C LYS A 462 -7.36 -0.69 4.86
N GLU A 463 -6.87 -1.83 5.31
CA GLU A 463 -6.69 -2.08 6.74
C GLU A 463 -5.59 -1.19 7.34
N LEU A 464 -4.49 -0.99 6.62
CA LEU A 464 -3.45 -0.03 7.01
C LEU A 464 -4.02 1.39 7.12
N GLU A 465 -4.86 1.82 6.16
CA GLU A 465 -5.56 3.13 6.24
C GLU A 465 -6.38 3.26 7.54
N ARG A 466 -7.11 2.21 7.92
CA ARG A 466 -7.89 2.17 9.17
C ARG A 466 -7.00 2.26 10.41
N ILE A 467 -5.87 1.52 10.41
CA ILE A 467 -4.93 1.49 11.53
C ILE A 467 -4.28 2.86 11.71
N ILE A 468 -3.86 3.52 10.63
CA ILE A 468 -3.31 4.88 10.63
C ILE A 468 -4.32 5.86 11.24
N ALA A 469 -5.57 5.81 10.78
CA ALA A 469 -6.64 6.66 11.31
C ALA A 469 -6.92 6.41 12.79
N LYS A 470 -6.95 5.14 13.21
CA LYS A 470 -7.14 4.74 14.62
C LYS A 470 -5.99 5.20 15.51
N ALA A 471 -4.77 5.23 15.01
CA ALA A 471 -3.59 5.73 15.71
C ALA A 471 -3.55 7.27 15.78
N GLY A 472 -4.49 7.99 15.15
CA GLY A 472 -4.52 9.46 15.12
C GLY A 472 -3.42 10.08 14.25
N ILE A 473 -2.75 9.28 13.41
CA ILE A 473 -1.66 9.74 12.55
C ILE A 473 -2.23 10.46 11.32
N LYS A 474 -1.92 11.73 11.16
CA LYS A 474 -2.39 12.59 10.06
C LYS A 474 -1.52 12.45 8.81
N MET A 475 -1.38 11.23 8.29
CA MET A 475 -0.62 10.92 7.08
C MET A 475 -1.43 10.01 6.17
N SER A 476 -1.21 10.12 4.86
CA SER A 476 -1.75 9.16 3.89
C SER A 476 -1.02 7.82 3.98
N VAL A 477 -1.67 6.74 3.51
CA VAL A 477 -1.05 5.41 3.42
C VAL A 477 0.26 5.47 2.64
N ASP A 478 0.27 6.14 1.48
CA ASP A 478 1.46 6.26 0.62
C ASP A 478 2.61 6.96 1.36
N LYS A 479 2.32 8.03 2.12
CA LYS A 479 3.34 8.72 2.93
C LYS A 479 3.91 7.83 4.03
N VAL A 480 3.05 7.06 4.71
CA VAL A 480 3.49 6.09 5.74
C VAL A 480 4.36 5.00 5.11
N LEU A 481 3.98 4.48 3.95
CA LEU A 481 4.78 3.47 3.23
C LEU A 481 6.13 4.04 2.79
N ASP A 482 6.19 5.28 2.30
CA ASP A 482 7.46 5.91 1.92
C ASP A 482 8.40 6.08 3.11
N ILE A 483 7.87 6.43 4.29
CA ILE A 483 8.67 6.47 5.52
C ILE A 483 9.10 5.05 5.93
N ALA A 484 8.19 4.07 5.89
CA ALA A 484 8.48 2.69 6.25
C ALA A 484 9.58 2.06 5.39
N LYS A 485 9.68 2.42 4.10
CA LYS A 485 10.79 1.99 3.21
C LYS A 485 12.18 2.40 3.69
N THR A 486 12.27 3.40 4.57
CA THR A 486 13.55 3.89 5.12
C THR A 486 13.90 3.26 6.47
N ILE A 487 12.98 2.50 7.09
CA ILE A 487 13.21 1.81 8.35
C ILE A 487 14.09 0.60 8.11
N THR A 488 15.13 0.48 8.92
CA THR A 488 16.21 -0.49 8.75
C THR A 488 16.25 -1.46 9.91
N THR A 489 16.43 -2.75 9.63
CA THR A 489 16.80 -3.77 10.61
C THR A 489 18.26 -4.12 10.43
N VAL A 490 19.03 -4.01 11.50
CA VAL A 490 20.42 -4.47 11.56
C VAL A 490 20.44 -5.85 12.18
N ARG A 491 21.15 -6.78 11.53
CA ARG A 491 21.39 -8.14 12.00
C ARG A 491 22.86 -8.30 12.32
N VAL A 492 23.16 -8.79 13.51
CA VAL A 492 24.54 -9.00 14.01
C VAL A 492 24.69 -10.45 14.47
N ASN A 493 25.68 -11.14 13.96
CA ASN A 493 26.03 -12.48 14.44
C ASN A 493 26.96 -12.41 15.63
N MET A 494 26.61 -13.06 16.73
CA MET A 494 27.42 -13.12 17.94
C MET A 494 28.44 -14.25 17.83
N PRO A 495 29.77 -13.96 17.78
CA PRO A 495 30.79 -14.98 17.47
C PRO A 495 30.93 -16.05 18.54
N GLN A 496 30.51 -15.79 19.77
CA GLN A 496 30.74 -16.69 20.91
C GLN A 496 29.68 -17.78 21.05
N ASN A 497 28.42 -17.49 20.74
CA ASN A 497 27.28 -18.39 20.90
C ASN A 497 26.57 -18.72 19.58
N HIS A 498 27.04 -18.16 18.46
CA HIS A 498 26.39 -18.27 17.14
C HIS A 498 24.94 -17.77 17.10
N GLU A 499 24.53 -16.97 18.07
CA GLU A 499 23.22 -16.33 18.07
C GLU A 499 23.19 -15.13 17.15
N THR A 500 22.07 -14.94 16.47
CA THR A 500 21.81 -13.77 15.63
C THR A 500 20.95 -12.78 16.39
N TYR A 501 21.45 -11.58 16.61
CA TYR A 501 20.70 -10.47 17.19
C TYR A 501 20.21 -9.55 16.09
N SER A 502 18.93 -9.22 16.12
CA SER A 502 18.31 -8.30 15.16
C SER A 502 17.67 -7.11 15.88
N LYS A 503 17.91 -5.90 15.39
CA LYS A 503 17.32 -4.69 15.93
C LYS A 503 16.78 -3.80 14.82
N THR A 504 15.50 -3.43 14.90
CA THR A 504 14.87 -2.46 13.99
C THR A 504 15.07 -1.05 14.53
N LEU A 505 15.47 -0.14 13.66
CA LEU A 505 15.89 1.22 14.03
C LEU A 505 14.90 2.25 13.50
N PHE A 506 14.39 3.10 14.42
CA PHE A 506 13.57 4.27 14.13
C PHE A 506 14.41 5.53 14.39
N LEU A 507 15.22 5.93 13.41
CA LEU A 507 16.26 6.96 13.57
C LEU A 507 15.74 8.39 13.39
N SER A 508 14.83 8.59 12.43
CA SER A 508 14.31 9.93 12.13
C SER A 508 13.01 10.23 12.89
N GLU A 509 12.69 11.51 13.08
CA GLU A 509 11.43 11.93 13.68
C GLU A 509 10.20 11.42 12.88
N GLN A 510 10.31 11.33 11.55
CA GLN A 510 9.25 10.77 10.73
C GLN A 510 9.06 9.26 10.98
N GLN A 511 10.14 8.51 11.15
CA GLN A 511 10.08 7.08 11.50
C GLN A 511 9.49 6.88 12.91
N LYS A 512 9.91 7.68 13.89
CA LYS A 512 9.35 7.67 15.24
C LYS A 512 7.85 8.01 15.23
N ALA A 513 7.42 8.95 14.39
CA ALA A 513 6.01 9.31 14.28
C ALA A 513 5.11 8.17 13.79
N ILE A 514 5.64 7.20 13.04
CA ILE A 514 4.91 6.02 12.58
C ILE A 514 5.20 4.76 13.41
N SER A 515 6.12 4.81 14.36
CA SER A 515 6.46 3.64 15.20
C SER A 515 5.27 3.03 15.93
N PRO A 516 4.21 3.80 16.35
CA PRO A 516 3.01 3.20 16.96
C PRO A 516 2.22 2.26 16.04
N LEU A 517 2.51 2.26 14.74
CA LEU A 517 1.89 1.33 13.79
C LEU A 517 2.53 -0.07 13.82
N PHE A 518 3.72 -0.19 14.44
CA PHE A 518 4.47 -1.42 14.53
C PHE A 518 4.24 -2.10 15.90
N ASP A 519 4.32 -3.42 15.92
CA ASP A 519 4.41 -4.17 17.17
C ASP A 519 5.87 -4.14 17.64
N LEU A 520 6.21 -3.12 18.43
CA LEU A 520 7.57 -2.86 18.88
C LEU A 520 8.13 -4.00 19.73
N ALA A 521 7.28 -4.68 20.51
CA ALA A 521 7.70 -5.81 21.34
C ALA A 521 8.23 -6.98 20.48
N SER A 522 7.58 -7.25 19.34
CA SER A 522 8.04 -8.30 18.41
C SER A 522 9.32 -7.92 17.65
N LEU A 523 9.69 -6.63 17.63
CA LEU A 523 10.85 -6.10 16.90
C LEU A 523 12.09 -5.89 17.79
N GLY A 524 12.03 -6.25 19.08
CA GLY A 524 13.12 -6.03 20.02
C GLY A 524 13.44 -4.54 20.25
N VAL A 525 12.44 -3.68 20.10
CA VAL A 525 12.54 -2.24 20.38
C VAL A 525 11.94 -1.99 21.76
N GLU A 526 12.76 -1.62 22.73
CA GLU A 526 12.36 -1.17 24.06
C GLU A 526 11.90 0.28 24.05
#